data_aa7c152293801c58bab57c3302bd3a19
#
_entry.id   aa7c152293801c58bab57c3302bd3a19
#
_cell.length_a   1.000
_cell.length_b   1.000
_cell.length_c   1.000
_cell.angle_alpha   90.00
_cell.angle_beta   90.00
_cell.angle_gamma   90.00
#
_symmetry.space_group_name_H-M   'P 1'
#
loop_
_entity.id
_entity.type
_entity.pdbx_description
1 polymer ?
#
loop_
_entity_poly.entity_id
_entity_poly.type
_entity_poly.pdbx_seq_one_letter_code
_entity_poly.pdbx_strand_id
1 'polypeptide(L)'
;MTDTLMNLEAAWRSNPPDRSTLPERMPLEALEVLPEIFQPRKIEEEDAKQPSRRARASGVVFSEHVAKLAAHLNSPTKELDPILVLRVGDRSIVVDGHHRTAAYTLKRREGIPVRWFHDSPRAAYIEAGRQNFKDTAQSSTATKSQLAWVMVCDDEMQWNRPQIMDATTVSEGTVASMRRVRAEYKRRGEKPPSLWQDARKGLQTDRDEGEQSQRVTQNVTEWTQRLREQFPKLDTLGKAHMFAESIAKFSPKRAEAIALWLVDELGLHEVVAAQYERVLEEAEHAYDLDG
;
A
#
# COMPACT_ATOMS: atom_id res chain seq x y z
N MET A 1 -13.22 -19.30 -20.06
CA MET A 1 -13.80 -18.02 -19.60
C MET A 1 -13.13 -17.68 -18.30
N THR A 2 -12.55 -16.50 -18.17
CA THR A 2 -11.96 -16.05 -16.91
C THR A 2 -13.10 -15.76 -15.93
N ASP A 3 -13.05 -16.36 -14.73
CA ASP A 3 -14.04 -16.07 -13.69
C ASP A 3 -13.93 -14.62 -13.25
N THR A 4 -15.05 -13.93 -13.23
CA THR A 4 -15.15 -12.59 -12.65
C THR A 4 -16.07 -12.64 -11.43
N LEU A 5 -15.92 -11.68 -10.52
CA LEU A 5 -16.80 -11.59 -9.35
C LEU A 5 -18.28 -11.46 -9.78
N MET A 6 -18.53 -10.78 -10.90
CA MET A 6 -19.87 -10.62 -11.45
C MET A 6 -20.45 -11.95 -11.94
N ASN A 7 -19.64 -12.79 -12.59
CA ASN A 7 -20.06 -14.12 -13.00
C ASN A 7 -20.40 -15.03 -11.82
N LEU A 8 -19.59 -14.97 -10.76
CA LEU A 8 -19.87 -15.70 -9.51
C LEU A 8 -21.16 -15.22 -8.85
N GLU A 9 -21.38 -13.91 -8.82
CA GLU A 9 -22.60 -13.31 -8.27
C GLU A 9 -23.84 -13.74 -9.03
N ALA A 10 -23.78 -13.78 -10.38
CA ALA A 10 -24.86 -14.24 -11.25
C ALA A 10 -25.14 -15.74 -11.02
N ALA A 11 -24.11 -16.57 -10.98
CA ALA A 11 -24.24 -18.01 -10.73
C ALA A 11 -24.84 -18.30 -9.35
N TRP A 12 -24.41 -17.58 -8.32
CA TRP A 12 -24.91 -17.72 -6.95
C TRP A 12 -26.39 -17.34 -6.85
N ARG A 13 -26.82 -16.27 -7.51
CA ARG A 13 -28.23 -15.85 -7.55
C ARG A 13 -29.12 -16.86 -8.29
N SER A 14 -28.59 -17.45 -9.37
CA SER A 14 -29.34 -18.43 -10.17
C SER A 14 -29.50 -19.77 -9.46
N ASN A 15 -28.55 -20.16 -8.63
CA ASN A 15 -28.56 -21.41 -7.87
C ASN A 15 -28.02 -21.19 -6.46
N PRO A 16 -28.85 -20.64 -5.54
CA PRO A 16 -28.44 -20.43 -4.16
C PRO A 16 -28.07 -21.76 -3.49
N PRO A 17 -26.96 -21.83 -2.73
CA PRO A 17 -26.52 -23.07 -2.13
C PRO A 17 -27.48 -23.56 -1.04
N ASP A 18 -27.71 -24.88 -0.99
CA ASP A 18 -28.33 -25.52 0.16
C ASP A 18 -27.34 -25.49 1.34
N ARG A 19 -27.75 -24.89 2.44
CA ARG A 19 -26.93 -24.70 3.64
C ARG A 19 -27.02 -25.86 4.63
N SER A 20 -27.97 -26.77 4.43
CA SER A 20 -28.30 -27.84 5.40
C SER A 20 -27.29 -28.98 5.43
N THR A 21 -26.47 -29.14 4.39
CA THR A 21 -25.61 -30.31 4.16
C THR A 21 -24.13 -29.98 3.98
N LEU A 22 -23.69 -28.81 4.38
CA LEU A 22 -22.30 -28.37 4.17
C LEU A 22 -21.35 -29.04 5.18
N PRO A 23 -20.31 -29.77 4.73
CA PRO A 23 -19.41 -30.49 5.60
C PRO A 23 -18.45 -29.54 6.33
N GLU A 24 -18.00 -29.94 7.54
CA GLU A 24 -16.97 -29.22 8.30
C GLU A 24 -15.55 -29.44 7.77
N ARG A 25 -15.36 -30.43 6.89
CA ARG A 25 -14.08 -30.74 6.25
C ARG A 25 -14.28 -30.98 4.78
N MET A 26 -13.33 -30.51 3.98
CA MET A 26 -13.36 -30.69 2.53
C MET A 26 -12.07 -31.36 2.04
N PRO A 27 -12.15 -32.27 1.06
CA PRO A 27 -10.99 -32.73 0.32
C PRO A 27 -10.34 -31.53 -0.41
N LEU A 28 -9.02 -31.52 -0.48
CA LEU A 28 -8.29 -30.40 -1.10
C LEU A 28 -8.62 -30.26 -2.58
N GLU A 29 -8.82 -31.39 -3.28
CA GLU A 29 -9.19 -31.43 -4.69
C GLU A 29 -10.59 -30.87 -4.99
N ALA A 30 -11.47 -30.79 -4.00
CA ALA A 30 -12.81 -30.20 -4.13
C ALA A 30 -12.83 -28.69 -3.86
N LEU A 31 -11.69 -28.13 -3.49
CA LEU A 31 -11.54 -26.69 -3.23
C LEU A 31 -10.99 -25.98 -4.44
N GLU A 32 -11.62 -24.90 -4.81
CA GLU A 32 -11.19 -24.00 -5.87
C GLU A 32 -10.57 -22.74 -5.31
N VAL A 33 -9.42 -22.35 -5.83
CA VAL A 33 -8.69 -21.15 -5.43
C VAL A 33 -8.73 -20.14 -6.56
N LEU A 34 -9.31 -18.97 -6.33
CA LEU A 34 -9.42 -17.86 -7.28
C LEU A 34 -8.67 -16.63 -6.73
N PRO A 35 -7.33 -16.63 -6.83
CA PRO A 35 -6.51 -15.60 -6.23
C PRO A 35 -6.76 -14.22 -6.85
N GLU A 36 -7.11 -14.15 -8.12
CA GLU A 36 -7.46 -12.92 -8.82
C GLU A 36 -8.72 -12.22 -8.27
N ILE A 37 -9.59 -12.99 -7.58
CA ILE A 37 -10.83 -12.46 -6.99
C ILE A 37 -10.65 -12.27 -5.47
N PHE A 38 -10.27 -13.32 -4.74
CA PHE A 38 -10.30 -13.32 -3.29
C PHE A 38 -8.95 -13.08 -2.62
N GLN A 39 -7.87 -12.92 -3.40
CA GLN A 39 -6.55 -12.62 -2.85
C GLN A 39 -6.03 -11.29 -3.42
N PRO A 40 -6.40 -10.15 -2.80
CA PRO A 40 -5.99 -8.83 -3.27
C PRO A 40 -4.48 -8.56 -3.15
N ARG A 41 -3.75 -9.44 -2.45
CA ARG A 41 -2.29 -9.44 -2.42
C ARG A 41 -1.79 -10.47 -3.43
N LYS A 42 -1.00 -10.03 -4.40
CA LYS A 42 -0.27 -10.97 -5.25
C LYS A 42 0.77 -11.68 -4.38
N ILE A 43 0.56 -12.96 -4.09
CA ILE A 43 1.52 -13.83 -3.37
C ILE A 43 2.91 -13.75 -4.01
N GLU A 44 2.98 -13.51 -5.32
CA GLU A 44 4.21 -13.50 -6.12
C GLU A 44 5.15 -12.33 -5.81
N GLU A 45 4.65 -11.15 -5.37
CA GLU A 45 5.49 -9.96 -5.14
C GLU A 45 6.09 -9.89 -3.73
N GLU A 46 5.41 -10.39 -2.73
CA GLU A 46 5.93 -10.39 -1.35
C GLU A 46 6.85 -11.60 -1.09
N ASP A 47 6.55 -12.74 -1.70
CA ASP A 47 7.27 -14.00 -1.50
C ASP A 47 8.46 -14.21 -2.44
N ALA A 48 8.50 -13.51 -3.58
CA ALA A 48 9.61 -13.56 -4.53
C ALA A 48 10.92 -12.99 -3.95
N LYS A 49 10.86 -12.19 -2.90
CA LYS A 49 12.05 -11.55 -2.31
C LYS A 49 12.94 -12.48 -1.51
N GLN A 50 12.43 -13.60 -0.95
CA GLN A 50 13.26 -14.61 -0.28
C GLN A 50 12.65 -16.03 -0.31
N PRO A 51 12.80 -16.80 -1.39
CA PRO A 51 12.35 -18.20 -1.39
C PRO A 51 13.22 -19.06 -0.47
N SER A 52 12.58 -19.89 0.38
CA SER A 52 13.32 -20.82 1.24
C SER A 52 14.17 -21.80 0.43
N ARG A 53 15.33 -22.26 0.99
CA ARG A 53 16.24 -23.22 0.32
C ARG A 53 15.54 -24.51 -0.15
N ARG A 54 14.50 -24.99 0.57
CA ARG A 54 13.73 -26.18 0.22
C ARG A 54 12.75 -25.95 -0.94
N ALA A 55 12.18 -24.73 -1.05
CA ALA A 55 11.28 -24.38 -2.13
C ALA A 55 12.00 -24.35 -3.49
N ARG A 56 13.27 -23.97 -3.52
CA ARG A 56 14.10 -23.99 -4.75
C ARG A 56 14.33 -25.39 -5.30
N ALA A 57 14.39 -26.41 -4.42
CA ALA A 57 14.64 -27.80 -4.82
C ALA A 57 13.42 -28.52 -5.41
N SER A 58 12.20 -28.03 -5.13
CA SER A 58 10.94 -28.62 -5.63
C SER A 58 10.32 -27.91 -6.82
N GLY A 59 10.93 -26.81 -7.29
CA GLY A 59 10.40 -26.00 -8.40
C GLY A 59 9.12 -25.22 -8.06
N VAL A 60 8.65 -25.29 -6.81
CA VAL A 60 7.46 -24.58 -6.31
C VAL A 60 7.93 -23.56 -5.27
N VAL A 61 7.72 -22.28 -5.55
CA VAL A 61 8.06 -21.19 -4.63
C VAL A 61 6.92 -21.05 -3.61
N PHE A 62 7.10 -21.65 -2.44
CA PHE A 62 6.23 -21.37 -1.29
C PHE A 62 6.83 -20.26 -0.43
N SER A 63 6.00 -19.37 0.06
CA SER A 63 6.43 -18.35 1.00
C SER A 63 6.98 -18.94 2.29
N GLU A 64 7.84 -18.20 2.98
CA GLU A 64 8.31 -18.55 4.32
C GLU A 64 7.11 -18.76 5.28
N HIS A 65 6.05 -18.00 5.09
CA HIS A 65 4.81 -18.13 5.86
C HIS A 65 4.13 -19.50 5.64
N VAL A 66 3.99 -19.94 4.38
CA VAL A 66 3.46 -21.28 4.06
C VAL A 66 4.34 -22.38 4.67
N ALA A 67 5.67 -22.22 4.63
CA ALA A 67 6.59 -23.18 5.24
C ALA A 67 6.42 -23.27 6.76
N LYS A 68 6.20 -22.16 7.46
CA LYS A 68 5.91 -22.12 8.90
C LYS A 68 4.58 -22.81 9.23
N LEU A 69 3.53 -22.54 8.46
CA LEU A 69 2.23 -23.21 8.61
C LEU A 69 2.35 -24.70 8.34
N ALA A 70 3.08 -25.10 7.31
CA ALA A 70 3.32 -26.52 6.99
C ALA A 70 4.12 -27.24 8.09
N ALA A 71 5.07 -26.55 8.74
CA ALA A 71 5.81 -27.11 9.86
C ALA A 71 4.88 -27.43 11.06
N HIS A 72 3.84 -26.61 11.29
CA HIS A 72 2.83 -26.88 12.32
C HIS A 72 2.06 -28.18 12.03
N LEU A 73 1.85 -28.51 10.76
CA LEU A 73 1.15 -29.73 10.30
C LEU A 73 2.04 -31.00 10.29
N ASN A 74 3.25 -30.97 10.86
CA ASN A 74 4.12 -32.16 10.91
C ASN A 74 3.53 -33.30 11.76
N SER A 75 2.70 -32.98 12.78
CA SER A 75 1.96 -33.99 13.55
C SER A 75 0.62 -34.29 12.86
N PRO A 76 0.21 -35.56 12.70
CA PRO A 76 -1.07 -35.93 12.11
C PRO A 76 -2.29 -35.34 12.81
N THR A 77 -2.17 -35.10 14.11
CA THR A 77 -3.26 -34.60 14.98
C THR A 77 -3.35 -33.08 15.01
N LYS A 78 -2.35 -32.35 14.48
CA LYS A 78 -2.37 -30.88 14.44
C LYS A 78 -3.07 -30.40 13.20
N GLU A 79 -3.91 -29.42 13.39
CA GLU A 79 -4.65 -28.72 12.35
C GLU A 79 -4.42 -27.20 12.47
N LEU A 80 -4.60 -26.51 11.36
CA LEU A 80 -4.69 -25.06 11.33
C LEU A 80 -6.15 -24.64 11.47
N ASP A 81 -6.38 -23.38 11.80
CA ASP A 81 -7.73 -22.81 11.85
C ASP A 81 -8.48 -23.07 10.55
N PRO A 82 -9.80 -23.31 10.59
CA PRO A 82 -10.61 -23.53 9.40
C PRO A 82 -10.45 -22.41 8.37
N ILE A 83 -10.36 -22.78 7.10
CA ILE A 83 -10.40 -21.81 5.99
C ILE A 83 -11.83 -21.36 5.73
N LEU A 84 -12.01 -20.15 5.19
CA LEU A 84 -13.31 -19.62 4.82
C LEU A 84 -13.63 -20.02 3.38
N VAL A 85 -14.75 -20.68 3.15
CA VAL A 85 -15.17 -21.21 1.85
C VAL A 85 -16.56 -20.70 1.48
N LEU A 86 -16.74 -20.30 0.25
CA LEU A 86 -18.01 -19.91 -0.34
C LEU A 86 -18.53 -21.01 -1.27
N ARG A 87 -19.80 -21.37 -1.14
CA ARG A 87 -20.47 -22.25 -2.08
C ARG A 87 -21.16 -21.47 -3.18
N VAL A 88 -20.84 -21.78 -4.44
CA VAL A 88 -21.50 -21.19 -5.62
C VAL A 88 -21.89 -22.33 -6.56
N GLY A 89 -23.17 -22.70 -6.57
CA GLY A 89 -23.62 -23.95 -7.22
C GLY A 89 -22.90 -25.16 -6.60
N ASP A 90 -22.22 -25.93 -7.47
CA ASP A 90 -21.41 -27.09 -7.02
C ASP A 90 -19.95 -26.77 -6.71
N ARG A 91 -19.55 -25.52 -6.87
CA ARG A 91 -18.17 -25.06 -6.62
C ARG A 91 -17.98 -24.68 -5.16
N SER A 92 -16.83 -25.04 -4.59
CA SER A 92 -16.41 -24.68 -3.24
C SER A 92 -15.16 -23.79 -3.33
N ILE A 93 -15.36 -22.48 -3.20
CA ILE A 93 -14.35 -21.45 -3.53
C ILE A 93 -13.73 -20.93 -2.23
N VAL A 94 -12.40 -20.93 -2.17
CA VAL A 94 -11.66 -20.41 -1.00
C VAL A 94 -11.74 -18.89 -1.00
N VAL A 95 -12.31 -18.32 0.06
CA VAL A 95 -12.44 -16.87 0.29
C VAL A 95 -11.27 -16.35 1.13
N ASP A 96 -10.91 -17.09 2.19
CA ASP A 96 -9.75 -16.77 3.04
C ASP A 96 -9.06 -18.06 3.48
N GLY A 97 -7.75 -17.97 3.70
CA GLY A 97 -6.91 -19.10 4.09
C GLY A 97 -6.08 -19.70 2.96
N HIS A 98 -5.79 -18.97 1.91
CA HIS A 98 -4.98 -19.41 0.77
C HIS A 98 -3.63 -19.99 1.19
N HIS A 99 -2.92 -19.37 2.14
CA HIS A 99 -1.66 -19.88 2.69
C HIS A 99 -1.86 -21.18 3.49
N ARG A 100 -2.98 -21.30 4.21
CA ARG A 100 -3.35 -22.53 4.93
C ARG A 100 -3.64 -23.66 3.95
N THR A 101 -4.42 -23.39 2.91
CA THR A 101 -4.67 -24.35 1.81
C THR A 101 -3.36 -24.83 1.18
N ALA A 102 -2.45 -23.90 0.83
CA ALA A 102 -1.14 -24.25 0.30
C ALA A 102 -0.29 -25.08 1.28
N ALA A 103 -0.36 -24.82 2.60
CA ALA A 103 0.34 -25.61 3.61
C ALA A 103 -0.20 -27.05 3.72
N TYR A 104 -1.52 -27.25 3.67
CA TYR A 104 -2.15 -28.56 3.63
C TYR A 104 -1.78 -29.33 2.36
N THR A 105 -1.76 -28.67 1.21
CA THR A 105 -1.31 -29.24 -0.09
C THR A 105 0.16 -29.68 -0.01
N LEU A 106 1.04 -28.82 0.53
CA LEU A 106 2.46 -29.15 0.73
C LEU A 106 2.66 -30.38 1.62
N LYS A 107 1.79 -30.58 2.60
CA LYS A 107 1.80 -31.74 3.51
C LYS A 107 1.00 -32.94 2.99
N ARG A 108 0.43 -32.85 1.80
CA ARG A 108 -0.38 -33.91 1.17
C ARG A 108 -1.48 -34.43 2.10
N ARG A 109 -2.15 -33.52 2.82
CA ARG A 109 -3.28 -33.86 3.66
C ARG A 109 -4.49 -34.16 2.78
N GLU A 110 -5.29 -35.17 3.14
CA GLU A 110 -6.49 -35.56 2.39
C GLU A 110 -7.60 -34.53 2.48
N GLY A 111 -7.70 -33.82 3.60
CA GLY A 111 -8.74 -32.82 3.81
C GLY A 111 -8.32 -31.70 4.75
N ILE A 112 -9.04 -30.60 4.66
CA ILE A 112 -8.82 -29.37 5.41
C ILE A 112 -10.11 -28.96 6.14
N PRO A 113 -10.04 -28.50 7.41
CA PRO A 113 -11.20 -27.97 8.10
C PRO A 113 -11.67 -26.67 7.41
N VAL A 114 -12.98 -26.56 7.24
CA VAL A 114 -13.61 -25.42 6.55
C VAL A 114 -14.68 -24.78 7.41
N ARG A 115 -14.86 -23.48 7.20
CA ARG A 115 -15.99 -22.70 7.69
C ARG A 115 -16.69 -22.09 6.48
N TRP A 116 -17.99 -22.27 6.40
CA TRP A 116 -18.76 -21.78 5.27
C TRP A 116 -19.15 -20.31 5.42
N PHE A 117 -18.97 -19.57 4.36
CA PHE A 117 -19.49 -18.21 4.22
C PHE A 117 -20.90 -18.27 3.65
N HIS A 118 -21.86 -17.70 4.36
CA HIS A 118 -23.29 -17.87 4.08
C HIS A 118 -23.95 -16.70 3.37
N ASP A 119 -23.19 -15.84 2.72
CA ASP A 119 -23.69 -14.69 1.97
C ASP A 119 -23.20 -14.74 0.53
N SER A 120 -23.47 -13.68 -0.24
CA SER A 120 -23.15 -13.58 -1.67
C SER A 120 -21.65 -13.52 -1.95
N PRO A 121 -21.20 -13.82 -3.18
CA PRO A 121 -19.81 -13.60 -3.62
C PRO A 121 -19.34 -12.16 -3.41
N ARG A 122 -20.23 -11.18 -3.57
CA ARG A 122 -19.97 -9.78 -3.28
C ARG A 122 -19.63 -9.54 -1.80
N ALA A 123 -20.41 -10.11 -0.90
CA ALA A 123 -20.15 -10.05 0.53
C ALA A 123 -18.86 -10.82 0.90
N ALA A 124 -18.60 -11.95 0.25
CA ALA A 124 -17.37 -12.72 0.43
C ALA A 124 -16.13 -11.92 0.02
N TYR A 125 -16.20 -11.15 -1.05
CA TYR A 125 -15.11 -10.26 -1.47
C TYR A 125 -14.78 -9.20 -0.40
N ILE A 126 -15.80 -8.59 0.18
CA ILE A 126 -15.63 -7.62 1.29
C ILE A 126 -15.00 -8.31 2.50
N GLU A 127 -15.48 -9.51 2.86
CA GLU A 127 -14.95 -10.27 3.98
C GLU A 127 -13.49 -10.71 3.75
N ALA A 128 -13.14 -11.14 2.54
CA ALA A 128 -11.76 -11.43 2.18
C ALA A 128 -10.84 -10.22 2.38
N GLY A 129 -11.26 -9.04 1.93
CA GLY A 129 -10.56 -7.78 2.17
C GLY A 129 -10.40 -7.49 3.66
N ARG A 130 -11.50 -7.59 4.41
CA ARG A 130 -11.53 -7.36 5.86
C ARG A 130 -10.58 -8.29 6.62
N GLN A 131 -10.58 -9.60 6.35
CA GLN A 131 -9.69 -10.56 6.99
C GLN A 131 -8.22 -10.27 6.66
N ASN A 132 -7.92 -9.97 5.41
CA ASN A 132 -6.56 -9.63 4.99
C ASN A 132 -5.97 -8.38 5.67
N PHE A 133 -6.82 -7.47 6.18
CA PHE A 133 -6.37 -6.23 6.80
C PHE A 133 -6.57 -6.15 8.32
N LYS A 134 -7.30 -7.10 8.93
CA LYS A 134 -7.49 -7.15 10.38
C LYS A 134 -6.26 -7.63 11.14
N ASP A 135 -5.60 -8.67 10.65
CA ASP A 135 -4.62 -9.45 11.44
C ASP A 135 -3.16 -9.09 11.14
N THR A 136 -2.90 -8.10 10.28
CA THR A 136 -1.52 -7.82 9.88
C THR A 136 -1.16 -6.36 10.15
N ALA A 137 -0.36 -6.17 11.20
CA ALA A 137 0.48 -4.98 11.37
C ALA A 137 1.39 -4.71 10.13
N GLN A 138 1.43 -5.62 9.17
CA GLN A 138 2.24 -5.60 7.96
C GLN A 138 1.50 -5.10 6.71
N SER A 139 0.17 -4.92 6.73
CA SER A 139 -0.52 -4.35 5.56
C SER A 139 -0.26 -2.86 5.48
N SER A 140 0.58 -2.47 4.53
CA SER A 140 0.89 -1.06 4.32
C SER A 140 -0.36 -0.26 3.94
N THR A 141 -0.40 1.00 4.35
CA THR A 141 -1.45 1.95 3.92
C THR A 141 -1.57 2.02 2.38
N ALA A 142 -0.47 1.78 1.68
CA ALA A 142 -0.43 1.72 0.22
C ALA A 142 -1.27 0.56 -0.33
N THR A 143 -1.14 -0.66 0.23
CA THR A 143 -1.91 -1.84 -0.20
C THR A 143 -3.41 -1.64 0.02
N LYS A 144 -3.80 -1.12 1.18
CA LYS A 144 -5.20 -0.79 1.50
C LYS A 144 -5.79 0.23 0.54
N SER A 145 -5.03 1.29 0.28
CA SER A 145 -5.43 2.34 -0.66
C SER A 145 -5.50 1.82 -2.10
N GLN A 146 -4.60 0.92 -2.50
CA GLN A 146 -4.64 0.32 -3.83
C GLN A 146 -5.89 -0.54 -4.03
N LEU A 147 -6.26 -1.39 -3.06
CA LEU A 147 -7.52 -2.15 -3.15
C LEU A 147 -8.74 -1.22 -3.20
N ALA A 148 -8.77 -0.17 -2.38
CA ALA A 148 -9.85 0.80 -2.41
C ALA A 148 -9.96 1.49 -3.79
N TRP A 149 -8.83 1.80 -4.42
CA TRP A 149 -8.80 2.37 -5.76
C TRP A 149 -9.34 1.41 -6.82
N VAL A 150 -8.95 0.13 -6.77
CA VAL A 150 -9.51 -0.91 -7.66
C VAL A 150 -11.02 -0.97 -7.53
N MET A 151 -11.55 -1.01 -6.29
CA MET A 151 -12.99 -1.01 -6.04
C MET A 151 -13.68 0.29 -6.51
N VAL A 152 -13.04 1.44 -6.36
CA VAL A 152 -13.57 2.72 -6.86
C VAL A 152 -13.64 2.72 -8.37
N CYS A 153 -12.67 2.11 -9.07
CA CYS A 153 -12.62 2.08 -10.53
C CYS A 153 -13.45 0.97 -11.18
N ASP A 154 -13.99 0.06 -10.38
CA ASP A 154 -14.84 -1.04 -10.86
C ASP A 154 -16.23 -0.52 -11.26
N ASP A 155 -16.48 -0.49 -12.57
CA ASP A 155 -17.77 -0.06 -13.15
C ASP A 155 -18.84 -1.15 -13.07
N GLU A 156 -18.43 -2.42 -12.99
CA GLU A 156 -19.36 -3.56 -13.03
C GLU A 156 -20.04 -3.76 -11.68
N MET A 157 -19.27 -3.79 -10.61
CA MET A 157 -19.79 -4.06 -9.28
C MET A 157 -20.40 -2.82 -8.61
N GLN A 158 -20.03 -1.63 -9.02
CA GLN A 158 -20.56 -0.35 -8.50
C GLN A 158 -20.56 -0.28 -6.96
N TRP A 159 -19.39 -0.53 -6.37
CA TRP A 159 -19.22 -0.54 -4.92
C TRP A 159 -19.65 0.77 -4.27
N ASN A 160 -20.49 0.68 -3.24
CA ASN A 160 -20.83 1.87 -2.45
C ASN A 160 -19.70 2.22 -1.45
N ARG A 161 -19.77 3.42 -0.86
CA ARG A 161 -18.72 3.92 0.04
C ARG A 161 -18.53 3.03 1.28
N PRO A 162 -19.58 2.64 2.02
CA PRO A 162 -19.46 1.74 3.15
C PRO A 162 -18.79 0.41 2.81
N GLN A 163 -19.13 -0.19 1.67
CA GLN A 163 -18.52 -1.45 1.22
C GLN A 163 -17.01 -1.33 0.98
N ILE A 164 -16.56 -0.23 0.35
CA ILE A 164 -15.14 0.03 0.13
C ILE A 164 -14.41 0.21 1.47
N MET A 165 -15.00 1.00 2.39
CA MET A 165 -14.42 1.22 3.71
C MET A 165 -14.33 -0.07 4.52
N ASP A 166 -15.36 -0.90 4.49
CA ASP A 166 -15.39 -2.18 5.21
C ASP A 166 -14.36 -3.18 4.66
N ALA A 167 -14.25 -3.30 3.34
CA ALA A 167 -13.28 -4.19 2.69
C ALA A 167 -11.82 -3.75 2.90
N THR A 168 -11.53 -2.45 2.99
CA THR A 168 -10.17 -1.91 2.88
C THR A 168 -9.66 -1.20 4.13
N THR A 169 -10.56 -0.90 5.07
CA THR A 169 -10.30 -0.11 6.28
C THR A 169 -9.76 1.31 6.03
N VAL A 170 -9.89 1.84 4.80
CA VAL A 170 -9.53 3.23 4.50
C VAL A 170 -10.60 4.20 5.00
N SER A 171 -10.20 5.46 5.26
CA SER A 171 -11.13 6.48 5.74
C SER A 171 -12.13 6.92 4.65
N GLU A 172 -13.28 7.44 5.09
CA GLU A 172 -14.27 8.01 4.20
C GLU A 172 -13.70 9.13 3.30
N GLY A 173 -12.86 9.99 3.88
CA GLY A 173 -12.19 11.06 3.14
C GLY A 173 -11.29 10.54 2.02
N THR A 174 -10.62 9.40 2.24
CA THR A 174 -9.81 8.73 1.22
C THR A 174 -10.68 8.24 0.07
N VAL A 175 -11.79 7.54 0.37
CA VAL A 175 -12.71 7.06 -0.67
C VAL A 175 -13.33 8.22 -1.45
N ALA A 176 -13.72 9.30 -0.76
CA ALA A 176 -14.24 10.51 -1.40
C ALA A 176 -13.22 11.18 -2.33
N SER A 177 -11.95 11.22 -1.92
CA SER A 177 -10.85 11.71 -2.76
C SER A 177 -10.66 10.86 -4.01
N MET A 178 -10.63 9.52 -3.85
CA MET A 178 -10.52 8.59 -4.97
C MET A 178 -11.65 8.74 -5.98
N ARG A 179 -12.89 8.88 -5.51
CA ARG A 179 -14.05 9.10 -6.39
C ARG A 179 -13.96 10.41 -7.16
N ARG A 180 -13.46 11.49 -6.53
CA ARG A 180 -13.21 12.76 -7.23
C ARG A 180 -12.14 12.61 -8.32
N VAL A 181 -11.04 11.92 -7.99
CA VAL A 181 -9.97 11.65 -8.95
C VAL A 181 -10.51 10.87 -10.15
N ARG A 182 -11.25 9.77 -9.90
CA ARG A 182 -11.87 8.98 -10.99
C ARG A 182 -12.83 9.80 -11.83
N ALA A 183 -13.69 10.62 -11.20
CA ALA A 183 -14.64 11.49 -11.91
C ALA A 183 -13.92 12.48 -12.83
N GLU A 184 -12.76 13.00 -12.42
CA GLU A 184 -11.97 13.91 -13.23
C GLU A 184 -11.37 13.21 -14.45
N TYR A 185 -10.81 11.98 -14.31
CA TYR A 185 -10.37 11.18 -15.47
C TYR A 185 -11.52 10.91 -16.44
N LYS A 186 -12.70 10.56 -15.91
CA LYS A 186 -13.90 10.34 -16.72
C LYS A 186 -14.34 11.61 -17.45
N ARG A 187 -14.25 12.79 -16.82
CA ARG A 187 -14.57 14.09 -17.43
C ARG A 187 -13.64 14.42 -18.59
N ARG A 188 -12.36 14.00 -18.49
CA ARG A 188 -11.36 14.16 -19.57
C ARG A 188 -11.47 13.13 -20.67
N GLY A 189 -12.32 12.12 -20.53
CA GLY A 189 -12.40 10.98 -21.45
C GLY A 189 -11.19 10.04 -21.36
N GLU A 190 -10.43 10.11 -20.27
CA GLU A 190 -9.23 9.34 -20.03
C GLU A 190 -9.53 8.13 -19.12
N LYS A 191 -8.83 7.01 -19.38
CA LYS A 191 -8.85 5.87 -18.47
C LYS A 191 -7.97 6.17 -17.26
N PRO A 192 -8.48 6.03 -16.02
CA PRO A 192 -7.66 6.26 -14.85
C PRO A 192 -6.52 5.23 -14.77
N PRO A 193 -5.32 5.62 -14.29
CA PRO A 193 -4.22 4.71 -14.04
C PRO A 193 -4.61 3.57 -13.10
N SER A 194 -4.03 2.39 -13.31
CA SER A 194 -4.29 1.20 -12.48
C SER A 194 -3.79 1.38 -11.04
N LEU A 195 -2.73 2.14 -10.84
CA LEU A 195 -2.19 2.44 -9.51
C LEU A 195 -2.76 3.74 -8.94
N TRP A 196 -3.20 3.70 -7.68
CA TRP A 196 -3.69 4.89 -6.97
C TRP A 196 -2.68 6.03 -6.91
N GLN A 197 -1.41 5.68 -6.67
CA GLN A 197 -0.34 6.68 -6.59
C GLN A 197 -0.19 7.47 -7.89
N ASP A 198 -0.26 6.78 -9.03
CA ASP A 198 -0.13 7.41 -10.35
C ASP A 198 -1.38 8.22 -10.69
N ALA A 199 -2.57 7.70 -10.38
CA ALA A 199 -3.83 8.43 -10.56
C ALA A 199 -3.84 9.75 -9.77
N ARG A 200 -3.32 9.74 -8.55
CA ARG A 200 -3.22 10.94 -7.72
C ARG A 200 -2.19 11.92 -8.27
N LYS A 201 -1.03 11.45 -8.70
CA LYS A 201 0.03 12.30 -9.27
C LYS A 201 -0.39 12.93 -10.60
N GLY A 202 -0.99 12.15 -11.50
CA GLY A 202 -1.42 12.64 -12.81
C GLY A 202 -2.40 13.82 -12.75
N LEU A 203 -3.24 13.90 -11.71
CA LEU A 203 -4.09 15.07 -11.51
C LEU A 203 -3.41 16.24 -10.77
N GLN A 204 -2.33 15.97 -10.05
CA GLN A 204 -1.55 17.02 -9.38
C GLN A 204 -0.69 17.80 -10.41
N THR A 205 -0.04 17.11 -11.32
CA THR A 205 0.79 17.74 -12.35
C THR A 205 0.00 18.73 -13.23
N ASP A 206 -1.24 18.43 -13.58
CA ASP A 206 -2.03 19.32 -14.45
C ASP A 206 -2.68 20.52 -13.73
N ARG A 207 -2.89 20.42 -12.43
CA ARG A 207 -3.35 21.57 -11.62
C ARG A 207 -2.24 22.55 -11.28
N ASP A 208 -1.01 22.06 -11.33
CA ASP A 208 0.07 22.68 -10.56
C ASP A 208 1.02 23.57 -11.38
N GLU A 209 1.04 23.50 -12.69
CA GLU A 209 1.96 24.36 -13.43
C GLU A 209 1.50 25.84 -13.47
N GLY A 210 0.19 26.09 -13.42
CA GLY A 210 -0.34 27.47 -13.45
C GLY A 210 -0.73 28.04 -12.08
N GLU A 211 -1.58 27.33 -11.33
CA GLU A 211 -2.14 27.84 -10.06
C GLU A 211 -1.23 27.64 -8.86
N GLN A 212 -0.43 26.57 -8.84
CA GLN A 212 0.51 26.32 -7.75
C GLN A 212 1.70 27.27 -7.83
N SER A 213 2.18 27.55 -9.03
CA SER A 213 3.21 28.57 -9.25
C SER A 213 2.73 29.94 -8.76
N GLN A 214 1.48 30.33 -9.08
CA GLN A 214 0.92 31.59 -8.59
C GLN A 214 0.69 31.59 -7.07
N ARG A 215 0.14 30.50 -6.50
CA ARG A 215 -0.06 30.37 -5.04
C ARG A 215 1.25 30.31 -4.27
N VAL A 216 2.25 29.59 -4.80
CA VAL A 216 3.59 29.53 -4.20
C VAL A 216 4.21 30.94 -4.26
N THR A 217 4.16 31.62 -5.37
CA THR A 217 4.67 32.99 -5.50
C THR A 217 3.95 33.96 -4.56
N GLN A 218 2.63 33.87 -4.45
CA GLN A 218 1.84 34.72 -3.55
C GLN A 218 2.16 34.40 -2.08
N ASN A 219 2.26 33.12 -1.71
CA ASN A 219 2.65 32.71 -0.38
C ASN A 219 4.08 33.15 -0.05
N VAL A 220 5.03 32.97 -0.95
CA VAL A 220 6.42 33.44 -0.77
C VAL A 220 6.46 34.95 -0.55
N THR A 221 5.69 35.73 -1.33
CA THR A 221 5.60 37.19 -1.18
C THR A 221 5.04 37.56 0.20
N GLU A 222 3.94 36.92 0.63
CA GLU A 222 3.32 37.16 1.93
C GLU A 222 4.25 36.79 3.09
N TRP A 223 4.92 35.64 3.02
CA TRP A 223 5.90 35.20 4.01
C TRP A 223 7.11 36.14 4.06
N THR A 224 7.60 36.59 2.89
CA THR A 224 8.70 37.53 2.79
C THR A 224 8.34 38.85 3.47
N GLN A 225 7.13 39.36 3.24
CA GLN A 225 6.65 40.57 3.88
C GLN A 225 6.54 40.41 5.40
N ARG A 226 5.96 39.32 5.89
CA ARG A 226 5.88 39.00 7.34
C ARG A 226 7.26 38.89 7.98
N LEU A 227 8.24 38.28 7.31
CA LEU A 227 9.61 38.19 7.78
C LEU A 227 10.27 39.58 7.87
N ARG A 228 10.06 40.45 6.88
CA ARG A 228 10.57 41.81 6.93
C ARG A 228 9.96 42.66 8.03
N GLU A 229 8.64 42.48 8.28
CA GLU A 229 7.94 43.16 9.38
C GLU A 229 8.40 42.71 10.76
N GLN A 230 8.57 41.40 10.95
CA GLN A 230 9.01 40.85 12.24
C GLN A 230 10.52 40.99 12.48
N PHE A 231 11.31 40.97 11.42
CA PHE A 231 12.77 41.02 11.48
C PHE A 231 13.37 42.10 10.57
N PRO A 232 13.08 43.41 10.82
CA PRO A 232 13.43 44.48 9.92
C PRO A 232 14.93 44.73 9.71
N LYS A 233 15.78 44.01 10.45
CA LYS A 233 17.24 44.09 10.37
C LYS A 233 17.90 42.75 10.07
N LEU A 234 17.16 41.82 9.39
CA LEU A 234 17.67 40.48 9.04
C LEU A 234 18.77 40.55 7.99
N ASP A 235 18.89 41.68 7.30
CA ASP A 235 19.93 42.03 6.31
C ASP A 235 21.33 42.17 6.88
N THR A 236 21.45 42.28 8.18
CA THR A 236 22.78 42.26 8.85
C THR A 236 23.27 40.83 9.08
N LEU A 237 24.54 40.56 8.73
CA LEU A 237 25.16 39.24 8.75
C LEU A 237 24.96 38.49 10.08
N GLY A 238 25.11 39.19 11.22
CA GLY A 238 24.95 38.63 12.55
C GLY A 238 23.51 38.15 12.86
N LYS A 239 22.49 38.83 12.31
CA LYS A 239 21.09 38.44 12.52
C LYS A 239 20.66 37.33 11.58
N ALA A 240 21.18 37.31 10.37
CA ALA A 240 21.01 36.17 9.46
C ALA A 240 21.59 34.89 10.05
N HIS A 241 22.74 34.93 10.68
CA HIS A 241 23.36 33.82 11.39
C HIS A 241 22.49 33.32 12.54
N MET A 242 22.02 34.22 13.42
CA MET A 242 21.11 33.87 14.52
C MET A 242 19.79 33.23 14.02
N PHE A 243 19.24 33.69 12.89
CA PHE A 243 18.05 33.13 12.30
C PHE A 243 18.30 31.72 11.76
N ALA A 244 19.41 31.50 11.05
CA ALA A 244 19.82 30.21 10.56
C ALA A 244 20.05 29.20 11.71
N GLU A 245 20.73 29.63 12.78
CA GLU A 245 20.93 28.82 13.97
C GLU A 245 19.62 28.46 14.68
N SER A 246 18.67 29.38 14.73
CA SER A 246 17.35 29.14 15.31
C SER A 246 16.57 28.11 14.50
N ILE A 247 16.62 28.13 13.18
CA ILE A 247 16.01 27.12 12.30
C ILE A 247 16.67 25.76 12.52
N ALA A 248 18.01 25.72 12.62
CA ALA A 248 18.77 24.51 12.84
C ALA A 248 18.41 23.84 14.17
N LYS A 249 18.25 24.63 15.25
CA LYS A 249 17.81 24.16 16.57
C LYS A 249 16.35 23.70 16.59
N PHE A 250 15.47 24.41 15.88
CA PHE A 250 14.05 24.07 15.84
C PHE A 250 13.76 22.77 15.05
N SER A 251 14.43 22.55 13.94
CA SER A 251 14.25 21.33 13.12
C SER A 251 15.49 21.06 12.27
N PRO A 252 16.47 20.28 12.77
CA PRO A 252 17.71 19.97 12.05
C PRO A 252 17.48 19.41 10.64
N LYS A 253 16.57 18.44 10.50
CA LYS A 253 16.21 17.85 9.20
C LYS A 253 15.68 18.87 8.18
N ARG A 254 14.89 19.83 8.62
CA ARG A 254 14.35 20.88 7.74
C ARG A 254 15.41 21.92 7.42
N ALA A 255 16.28 22.24 8.37
CA ALA A 255 17.40 23.14 8.15
C ALA A 255 18.35 22.61 7.06
N GLU A 256 18.70 21.34 7.12
CA GLU A 256 19.51 20.67 6.11
C GLU A 256 18.84 20.71 4.72
N ALA A 257 17.56 20.37 4.63
CA ALA A 257 16.80 20.41 3.38
C ALA A 257 16.72 21.83 2.80
N ILE A 258 16.54 22.86 3.65
CA ILE A 258 16.50 24.26 3.21
C ILE A 258 17.89 24.69 2.74
N ALA A 259 18.97 24.31 3.45
CA ALA A 259 20.33 24.65 3.05
C ALA A 259 20.70 24.05 1.71
N LEU A 260 20.42 22.76 1.50
CA LEU A 260 20.66 22.07 0.22
C LEU A 260 19.86 22.73 -0.92
N TRP A 261 18.58 23.03 -0.69
CA TRP A 261 17.76 23.70 -1.69
C TRP A 261 18.28 25.12 -2.03
N LEU A 262 18.73 25.89 -1.05
CA LEU A 262 19.31 27.23 -1.28
C LEU A 262 20.62 27.16 -2.06
N VAL A 263 21.47 26.15 -1.81
CA VAL A 263 22.71 25.94 -2.58
C VAL A 263 22.40 25.66 -4.03
N ASP A 264 21.41 24.80 -4.31
CA ASP A 264 20.94 24.48 -5.66
C ASP A 264 20.32 25.69 -6.36
N GLU A 265 19.35 26.34 -5.73
CA GLU A 265 18.56 27.43 -6.32
C GLU A 265 19.41 28.67 -6.62
N LEU A 266 20.39 28.95 -5.78
CA LEU A 266 21.29 30.11 -5.93
C LEU A 266 22.58 29.77 -6.68
N GLY A 267 22.79 28.53 -7.09
CA GLY A 267 24.00 28.09 -7.79
C GLY A 267 25.27 28.20 -6.94
N LEU A 268 25.17 28.02 -5.62
CA LEU A 268 26.27 28.27 -4.67
C LEU A 268 27.22 27.07 -4.48
N HIS A 269 27.12 26.03 -5.33
CA HIS A 269 27.94 24.81 -5.19
C HIS A 269 29.43 25.09 -5.13
N GLU A 270 29.95 25.94 -6.01
CA GLU A 270 31.39 26.29 -6.03
C GLU A 270 31.82 27.07 -4.78
N VAL A 271 30.93 27.98 -4.30
CA VAL A 271 31.19 28.77 -3.10
C VAL A 271 31.25 27.89 -1.85
N VAL A 272 30.32 26.91 -1.75
CA VAL A 272 30.32 25.97 -0.63
C VAL A 272 31.51 25.03 -0.68
N ALA A 273 31.89 24.53 -1.86
CA ALA A 273 33.08 23.70 -2.05
C ALA A 273 34.36 24.44 -1.64
N ALA A 274 34.55 25.66 -2.12
CA ALA A 274 35.71 26.48 -1.78
C ALA A 274 35.78 26.84 -0.26
N GLN A 275 34.62 27.04 0.37
CA GLN A 275 34.57 27.26 1.81
C GLN A 275 34.93 25.99 2.59
N TYR A 276 34.52 24.82 2.10
CA TYR A 276 34.84 23.54 2.72
C TYR A 276 36.32 23.20 2.64
N GLU A 277 36.94 23.44 1.48
CA GLU A 277 38.40 23.28 1.29
C GLU A 277 39.17 24.17 2.26
N ARG A 278 38.76 25.43 2.43
CA ARG A 278 39.40 26.35 3.36
C ARG A 278 39.33 25.87 4.82
N VAL A 279 38.16 25.34 5.21
CA VAL A 279 37.98 24.77 6.58
C VAL A 279 38.86 23.55 6.79
N LEU A 280 39.05 22.71 5.77
CA LEU A 280 39.96 21.56 5.83
C LEU A 280 41.41 22.00 5.96
N GLU A 281 41.87 22.98 5.18
CA GLU A 281 43.22 23.56 5.27
C GLU A 281 43.51 24.16 6.65
N GLU A 282 42.54 24.91 7.21
CA GLU A 282 42.63 25.47 8.58
C GLU A 282 42.70 24.37 9.64
N ALA A 283 41.94 23.28 9.48
CA ALA A 283 41.95 22.15 10.40
C ALA A 283 43.27 21.35 10.33
N GLU A 284 43.83 21.15 9.14
CA GLU A 284 45.15 20.52 8.98
C GLU A 284 46.28 21.35 9.57
N HIS A 285 46.23 22.68 9.38
CA HIS A 285 47.23 23.58 10.02
C HIS A 285 47.14 23.62 11.53
N ALA A 286 45.94 23.49 12.11
CA ALA A 286 45.77 23.40 13.57
C ALA A 286 46.35 22.10 14.15
N TYR A 287 46.28 21.01 13.40
CA TYR A 287 46.85 19.70 13.79
C TYR A 287 48.40 19.70 13.78
N ASP A 288 49.01 20.42 12.85
CA ASP A 288 50.48 20.51 12.72
C ASP A 288 51.12 21.44 13.78
N LEU A 289 50.31 22.24 14.51
CA LEU A 289 50.80 23.14 15.55
C LEU A 289 50.78 22.51 16.95
N ASP A 290 50.07 21.40 17.15
CA ASP A 290 49.97 20.69 18.45
C ASP A 290 50.86 19.41 18.50
N GLY A 291 51.69 19.14 17.50
CA GLY A 291 52.68 18.05 17.42
C GLY A 291 54.07 18.61 17.62
#